data_1ee443c6b588ec87b9eee3e914cf9d09
#
_entry.id   1ee443c6b588ec87b9eee3e914cf9d09
#
_cell.length_a   1.000
_cell.length_b   1.000
_cell.length_c   1.000
_cell.angle_alpha   90.00
_cell.angle_beta   90.00
_cell.angle_gamma   90.00
#
_symmetry.space_group_name_H-M   'P 1'
#
loop_
_entity.id
_entity.type
_entity.pdbx_description
1 polymer ?
#
loop_
_entity_poly.entity_id
_entity_poly.type
_entity_poly.pdbx_seq_one_letter_code
_entity_poly.pdbx_strand_id
1 'polypeptide(L)'
;MGNDVVVPTMRATTVLWDIDGTLLRSGGVAAQAFLDAVAEVTGSRPTPERRDYGGRLDPEIADMLLTAVGAAPARVADVLEALRRLVDERLGELRAQTSAYPGVDALLAKLAGAGVRQTVVTGNLASIARHKLEAGGLIPPIEPGFGGYGDSAPDRAAVARVALGRLSAAGWRPDPGEVWIVGDTPRDLACARAVGVHCALVATGRRTVGELTGLGADIVLPDLSDPRPLLSLWQI
;
A
#
# COMPACT_ATOMS: atom_id res chain seq x y z
N MET A 1 -12.97 -40.78 -10.28
CA MET A 1 -13.89 -39.78 -9.75
C MET A 1 -12.99 -38.67 -9.19
N GLY A 2 -12.78 -37.62 -9.96
CA GLY A 2 -12.00 -36.48 -9.50
C GLY A 2 -12.80 -35.76 -8.43
N ASN A 3 -12.24 -35.54 -7.25
CA ASN A 3 -12.73 -34.59 -6.29
C ASN A 3 -12.43 -33.19 -6.88
N ASP A 4 -13.37 -32.60 -7.59
CA ASP A 4 -13.37 -31.19 -7.86
C ASP A 4 -13.49 -30.48 -6.50
N VAL A 5 -12.37 -30.04 -5.97
CA VAL A 5 -12.35 -29.11 -4.83
C VAL A 5 -13.02 -27.84 -5.34
N VAL A 6 -14.28 -27.67 -5.01
CA VAL A 6 -15.00 -26.42 -5.25
C VAL A 6 -14.29 -25.35 -4.39
N VAL A 7 -13.39 -24.59 -4.99
CA VAL A 7 -12.82 -23.40 -4.35
C VAL A 7 -14.00 -22.44 -4.17
N PRO A 8 -14.31 -22.02 -2.93
CA PRO A 8 -15.38 -21.06 -2.74
C PRO A 8 -15.04 -19.78 -3.51
N THR A 9 -15.89 -19.40 -4.45
CA THR A 9 -15.74 -18.17 -5.20
C THR A 9 -16.09 -16.99 -4.29
N MET A 10 -15.22 -16.00 -4.27
CA MET A 10 -15.34 -14.80 -3.42
C MET A 10 -15.49 -13.60 -4.32
N ARG A 11 -16.66 -12.98 -4.34
CA ARG A 11 -16.87 -11.78 -5.16
C ARG A 11 -16.04 -10.61 -4.65
N ALA A 12 -15.44 -9.81 -5.54
CA ALA A 12 -14.83 -8.54 -5.19
C ALA A 12 -15.66 -7.38 -5.75
N THR A 13 -16.12 -6.50 -4.87
CA THR A 13 -16.76 -5.23 -5.25
C THR A 13 -15.92 -4.03 -4.91
N THR A 14 -14.94 -4.22 -4.02
CA THR A 14 -14.03 -3.17 -3.53
C THR A 14 -12.64 -3.72 -3.28
N VAL A 15 -11.63 -3.05 -3.82
CA VAL A 15 -10.22 -3.39 -3.58
C VAL A 15 -9.49 -2.19 -2.99
N LEU A 16 -8.82 -2.44 -1.87
CA LEU A 16 -7.94 -1.52 -1.16
C LEU A 16 -6.49 -1.95 -1.43
N TRP A 17 -5.77 -1.14 -2.18
CA TRP A 17 -4.41 -1.45 -2.62
C TRP A 17 -3.36 -0.87 -1.68
N ASP A 18 -2.35 -1.64 -1.30
CA ASP A 18 -1.08 -1.06 -0.92
C ASP A 18 -0.35 -0.54 -2.16
N ILE A 19 0.65 0.34 -1.98
CA ILE A 19 1.34 1.02 -3.09
C ILE A 19 2.72 0.43 -3.31
N ASP A 20 3.63 0.61 -2.34
CA ASP A 20 5.05 0.28 -2.50
C ASP A 20 5.29 -1.23 -2.37
N GLY A 21 5.81 -1.85 -3.39
CA GLY A 21 5.99 -3.31 -3.40
C GLY A 21 4.76 -4.07 -3.88
N THR A 22 3.63 -3.41 -4.10
CA THR A 22 2.38 -4.00 -4.57
C THR A 22 1.99 -3.49 -5.95
N LEU A 23 1.73 -2.18 -6.08
CA LEU A 23 1.34 -1.56 -7.36
C LEU A 23 2.55 -1.07 -8.14
N LEU A 24 3.54 -0.50 -7.46
CA LEU A 24 4.66 0.17 -8.11
C LEU A 24 5.95 0.11 -7.27
N ARG A 25 7.05 0.46 -7.93
CA ARG A 25 8.34 0.81 -7.33
C ARG A 25 8.66 2.26 -7.65
N SER A 26 9.21 3.00 -6.70
CA SER A 26 9.51 4.44 -6.83
C SER A 26 11.02 4.78 -6.71
N GLY A 27 11.90 3.85 -7.08
CA GLY A 27 13.35 4.09 -7.17
C GLY A 27 14.06 4.50 -5.88
N GLY A 28 13.36 4.52 -4.74
CA GLY A 28 13.93 4.92 -3.46
C GLY A 28 13.94 6.42 -3.20
N VAL A 29 13.36 7.26 -4.06
CA VAL A 29 13.33 8.73 -3.92
C VAL A 29 12.73 9.15 -2.59
N ALA A 30 11.57 8.61 -2.21
CA ALA A 30 10.95 8.89 -0.92
C ALA A 30 11.80 8.39 0.26
N ALA A 31 12.49 7.26 0.14
CA ALA A 31 13.38 6.75 1.17
C ALA A 31 14.59 7.68 1.38
N GLN A 32 15.18 8.23 0.32
CA GLN A 32 16.24 9.23 0.43
C GLN A 32 15.72 10.52 1.04
N ALA A 33 14.53 10.97 0.64
CA ALA A 33 13.89 12.15 1.22
C ALA A 33 13.65 11.98 2.74
N PHE A 34 13.33 10.79 3.21
CA PHE A 34 13.24 10.50 4.65
C PHE A 34 14.56 10.72 5.39
N LEU A 35 15.66 10.19 4.85
CA LEU A 35 16.98 10.35 5.47
C LEU A 35 17.40 11.82 5.50
N ASP A 36 17.10 12.55 4.43
CA ASP A 36 17.36 13.99 4.31
C ASP A 36 16.49 14.81 5.28
N ALA A 37 15.20 14.46 5.42
CA ALA A 37 14.28 15.12 6.36
C ALA A 37 14.76 14.97 7.81
N VAL A 38 15.19 13.78 8.21
CA VAL A 38 15.77 13.57 9.55
C VAL A 38 17.06 14.37 9.72
N ALA A 39 17.94 14.38 8.71
CA ALA A 39 19.18 15.15 8.75
C ALA A 39 18.92 16.66 8.88
N GLU A 40 17.95 17.20 8.15
CA GLU A 40 17.55 18.61 8.24
C GLU A 40 17.03 18.97 9.63
N VAL A 41 16.16 18.12 10.18
CA VAL A 41 15.52 18.36 11.48
C VAL A 41 16.49 18.20 12.65
N THR A 42 17.44 17.25 12.58
CA THR A 42 18.29 16.86 13.72
C THR A 42 19.76 17.26 13.57
N GLY A 43 20.20 17.64 12.39
CA GLY A 43 21.62 17.82 12.06
C GLY A 43 22.38 16.50 11.86
N SER A 44 21.70 15.34 11.98
CA SER A 44 22.31 14.02 11.88
C SER A 44 21.60 13.15 10.87
N ARG A 45 22.31 12.66 9.85
CA ARG A 45 21.74 11.77 8.83
C ARG A 45 21.71 10.32 9.32
N PRO A 46 20.56 9.65 9.36
CA PRO A 46 20.51 8.23 9.72
C PRO A 46 21.28 7.39 8.68
N THR A 47 21.98 6.38 9.15
CA THR A 47 22.55 5.38 8.24
C THR A 47 21.44 4.46 7.75
N PRO A 48 21.39 4.17 6.44
CA PRO A 48 20.42 3.21 5.90
C PRO A 48 20.73 1.82 6.44
N GLU A 49 20.13 1.43 7.53
CA GLU A 49 20.15 0.05 7.99
C GLU A 49 19.15 -0.78 7.19
N ARG A 50 19.38 -2.10 7.07
CA ARG A 50 18.42 -3.05 6.51
C ARG A 50 17.24 -3.27 7.47
N ARG A 51 16.51 -2.20 7.80
CA ARG A 51 15.29 -2.30 8.60
C ARG A 51 14.11 -2.66 7.71
N ASP A 52 13.18 -3.42 8.27
CA ASP A 52 11.92 -3.74 7.59
C ASP A 52 10.92 -2.58 7.77
N TYR A 53 10.90 -1.68 6.79
CA TYR A 53 9.94 -0.58 6.71
C TYR A 53 8.66 -0.97 5.96
N GLY A 54 8.62 -2.15 5.31
CA GLY A 54 7.48 -2.60 4.50
C GLY A 54 6.18 -2.62 5.29
N GLY A 55 5.15 -1.97 4.76
CA GLY A 55 3.83 -1.87 5.36
C GLY A 55 3.74 -1.04 6.65
N ARG A 56 4.81 -0.33 7.07
CA ARG A 56 4.75 0.63 8.19
C ARG A 56 4.15 1.96 7.75
N LEU A 57 3.64 2.71 8.71
CA LEU A 57 3.21 4.07 8.49
C LEU A 57 4.42 5.01 8.44
N ASP A 58 4.38 6.05 7.60
CA ASP A 58 5.43 7.06 7.53
C ASP A 58 5.74 7.71 8.90
N PRO A 59 4.75 8.02 9.78
CA PRO A 59 5.05 8.45 11.15
C PRO A 59 5.85 7.44 11.99
N GLU A 60 5.59 6.13 11.84
CA GLU A 60 6.37 5.09 12.52
C GLU A 60 7.80 5.05 12.00
N ILE A 61 7.98 5.21 10.67
CA ILE A 61 9.31 5.26 10.05
C ILE A 61 10.08 6.49 10.53
N ALA A 62 9.43 7.65 10.62
CA ALA A 62 10.03 8.87 11.15
C ALA A 62 10.53 8.68 12.59
N ASP A 63 9.70 8.10 13.46
CA ASP A 63 10.07 7.80 14.85
C ASP A 63 11.26 6.83 14.96
N MET A 64 11.25 5.77 14.14
CA MET A 64 12.37 4.82 14.07
C MET A 64 13.68 5.48 13.62
N LEU A 65 13.61 6.39 12.66
CA LEU A 65 14.79 7.11 12.14
C LEU A 65 15.30 8.15 13.15
N LEU A 66 14.41 8.88 13.83
CA LEU A 66 14.75 9.78 14.92
C LEU A 66 15.45 9.03 16.06
N THR A 67 14.90 7.90 16.48
CA THR A 67 15.50 7.02 17.48
C THR A 67 16.90 6.57 17.07
N ALA A 68 17.11 6.24 15.78
CA ALA A 68 18.40 5.80 15.26
C ALA A 68 19.51 6.87 15.36
N VAL A 69 19.14 8.15 15.40
CA VAL A 69 20.09 9.27 15.58
C VAL A 69 20.08 9.84 17.00
N GLY A 70 19.36 9.19 17.93
CA GLY A 70 19.28 9.65 19.33
C GLY A 70 18.42 10.89 19.54
N ALA A 71 17.53 11.21 18.58
CA ALA A 71 16.65 12.38 18.66
C ALA A 71 15.30 12.03 19.32
N ALA A 72 14.62 13.05 19.86
CA ALA A 72 13.36 12.86 20.56
C ALA A 72 12.19 12.58 19.59
N PRO A 73 11.25 11.64 19.96
CA PRO A 73 10.05 11.34 19.16
C PRO A 73 9.14 12.57 18.92
N ALA A 74 9.20 13.59 19.78
CA ALA A 74 8.46 14.84 19.61
C ALA A 74 8.75 15.57 18.28
N ARG A 75 9.83 15.21 17.58
CA ARG A 75 10.23 15.77 16.26
C ARG A 75 9.60 15.04 15.08
N VAL A 76 8.75 14.02 15.28
CA VAL A 76 8.10 13.28 14.17
C VAL A 76 7.35 14.21 13.22
N ALA A 77 6.56 15.15 13.74
CA ALA A 77 5.80 16.10 12.93
C ALA A 77 6.70 16.97 12.03
N ASP A 78 7.84 17.46 12.58
CA ASP A 78 8.82 18.25 11.82
C ASP A 78 9.43 17.42 10.68
N VAL A 79 9.78 16.15 10.96
CA VAL A 79 10.32 15.24 9.94
C VAL A 79 9.29 14.97 8.83
N LEU A 80 8.02 14.78 9.16
CA LEU A 80 6.98 14.55 8.16
C LEU A 80 6.70 15.80 7.31
N GLU A 81 6.81 16.99 7.88
CA GLU A 81 6.70 18.24 7.14
C GLU A 81 7.88 18.42 6.17
N ALA A 82 9.10 18.22 6.66
CA ALA A 82 10.30 18.25 5.81
C ALA A 82 10.25 17.17 4.71
N LEU A 83 9.76 15.96 5.03
CA LEU A 83 9.57 14.90 4.06
C LEU A 83 8.63 15.28 2.92
N ARG A 84 7.46 15.86 3.22
CA ARG A 84 6.51 16.33 2.19
C ARG A 84 7.20 17.32 1.25
N ARG A 85 7.82 18.34 1.79
CA ARG A 85 8.53 19.37 1.02
C ARG A 85 9.65 18.76 0.16
N LEU A 86 10.50 17.89 0.73
CA LEU A 86 11.60 17.26 0.00
C LEU A 86 11.13 16.32 -1.12
N VAL A 87 9.99 15.65 -0.96
CA VAL A 87 9.38 14.86 -2.04
C VAL A 87 8.81 15.78 -3.11
N ASP A 88 8.14 16.87 -2.74
CA ASP A 88 7.63 17.87 -3.69
C ASP A 88 8.76 18.48 -4.54
N GLU A 89 9.91 18.79 -3.94
CA GLU A 89 11.10 19.27 -4.66
C GLU A 89 11.68 18.23 -5.64
N ARG A 90 11.40 16.93 -5.42
CA ARG A 90 11.93 15.79 -6.22
C ARG A 90 10.87 15.13 -7.11
N LEU A 91 9.77 15.80 -7.42
CA LEU A 91 8.71 15.22 -8.25
C LEU A 91 9.19 14.79 -9.64
N GLY A 92 10.12 15.54 -10.22
CA GLY A 92 10.75 15.16 -11.50
C GLY A 92 11.51 13.83 -11.41
N GLU A 93 12.30 13.66 -10.35
CA GLU A 93 13.05 12.43 -10.07
C GLU A 93 12.10 11.27 -9.74
N LEU A 94 11.09 11.53 -8.92
CA LEU A 94 10.06 10.54 -8.57
C LEU A 94 9.36 10.01 -9.84
N ARG A 95 8.94 10.90 -10.76
CA ARG A 95 8.33 10.51 -12.03
C ARG A 95 9.27 9.68 -12.90
N ALA A 96 10.54 10.06 -12.96
CA ALA A 96 11.53 9.33 -13.77
C ALA A 96 11.86 7.93 -13.25
N GLN A 97 11.75 7.72 -11.93
CA GLN A 97 12.11 6.47 -11.28
C GLN A 97 10.92 5.58 -10.89
N THR A 98 9.69 6.10 -11.00
CA THR A 98 8.49 5.33 -10.69
C THR A 98 8.06 4.49 -11.89
N SER A 99 7.74 3.23 -11.62
CA SER A 99 7.13 2.34 -12.61
C SER A 99 6.16 1.38 -11.94
N ALA A 100 5.00 1.16 -12.55
CA ALA A 100 4.08 0.12 -12.15
C ALA A 100 4.72 -1.27 -12.33
N TYR A 101 4.32 -2.22 -11.49
CA TYR A 101 4.71 -3.62 -11.68
C TYR A 101 3.98 -4.22 -12.90
N PRO A 102 4.56 -5.25 -13.55
CA PRO A 102 3.93 -5.89 -14.69
C PRO A 102 2.50 -6.36 -14.39
N GLY A 103 1.58 -6.08 -15.30
CA GLY A 103 0.18 -6.48 -15.22
C GLY A 103 -0.73 -5.55 -14.40
N VAL A 104 -0.18 -4.63 -13.62
CA VAL A 104 -0.96 -3.73 -12.75
C VAL A 104 -1.96 -2.91 -13.57
N ASP A 105 -1.49 -2.20 -14.60
CA ASP A 105 -2.35 -1.33 -15.43
C ASP A 105 -3.53 -2.08 -16.02
N ALA A 106 -3.26 -3.26 -16.62
CA ALA A 106 -4.28 -4.10 -17.24
C ALA A 106 -5.29 -4.63 -16.21
N LEU A 107 -4.83 -5.04 -15.03
CA LEU A 107 -5.69 -5.50 -13.95
C LEU A 107 -6.59 -4.38 -13.44
N LEU A 108 -6.01 -3.22 -13.12
CA LEU A 108 -6.78 -2.07 -12.61
C LEU A 108 -7.86 -1.62 -13.61
N ALA A 109 -7.52 -1.56 -14.90
CA ALA A 109 -8.47 -1.23 -15.97
C ALA A 109 -9.60 -2.27 -16.08
N LYS A 110 -9.26 -3.56 -15.99
CA LYS A 110 -10.24 -4.64 -16.04
C LYS A 110 -11.22 -4.59 -14.85
N LEU A 111 -10.69 -4.37 -13.64
CA LEU A 111 -11.51 -4.23 -12.43
C LEU A 111 -12.46 -3.02 -12.52
N ALA A 112 -11.95 -1.89 -13.00
CA ALA A 112 -12.76 -0.70 -13.22
C ALA A 112 -13.88 -0.97 -14.24
N GLY A 113 -13.58 -1.66 -15.35
CA GLY A 113 -14.56 -2.09 -16.34
C GLY A 113 -15.62 -3.04 -15.80
N ALA A 114 -15.31 -3.81 -14.78
CA ALA A 114 -16.23 -4.69 -14.05
C ALA A 114 -17.01 -3.97 -12.93
N GLY A 115 -16.81 -2.67 -12.74
CA GLY A 115 -17.48 -1.88 -11.71
C GLY A 115 -16.91 -2.06 -10.29
N VAL A 116 -15.72 -2.65 -10.16
CA VAL A 116 -15.03 -2.80 -8.88
C VAL A 116 -14.45 -1.45 -8.45
N ARG A 117 -14.78 -1.01 -7.26
CA ARG A 117 -14.20 0.20 -6.67
C ARG A 117 -12.79 -0.03 -6.21
N GLN A 118 -11.90 0.89 -6.52
CA GLN A 118 -10.49 0.75 -6.23
C GLN A 118 -9.95 2.00 -5.53
N THR A 119 -9.40 1.83 -4.34
CA THR A 119 -8.70 2.89 -3.62
C THR A 119 -7.47 2.32 -2.92
N VAL A 120 -6.85 3.06 -2.03
CA VAL A 120 -5.61 2.64 -1.37
C VAL A 120 -5.72 2.53 0.14
N VAL A 121 -4.94 1.62 0.71
CA VAL A 121 -4.60 1.54 2.14
C VAL A 121 -3.10 1.44 2.23
N THR A 122 -2.44 2.53 2.57
CA THR A 122 -0.98 2.62 2.54
C THR A 122 -0.43 3.32 3.77
N GLY A 123 0.82 3.00 4.11
CA GLY A 123 1.56 3.70 5.15
C GLY A 123 2.06 5.08 4.75
N ASN A 124 2.04 5.40 3.46
CA ASN A 124 2.50 6.69 2.96
C ASN A 124 1.61 7.85 3.44
N LEU A 125 2.20 9.03 3.60
CA LEU A 125 1.44 10.28 3.71
C LEU A 125 0.57 10.50 2.47
N ALA A 126 -0.61 11.10 2.62
CA ALA A 126 -1.59 11.25 1.54
C ALA A 126 -1.03 11.94 0.29
N SER A 127 -0.24 13.02 0.46
CA SER A 127 0.38 13.72 -0.66
C SER A 127 1.40 12.85 -1.40
N ILE A 128 2.26 12.15 -0.66
CA ILE A 128 3.30 11.28 -1.22
C ILE A 128 2.68 10.09 -1.96
N ALA A 129 1.67 9.45 -1.37
CA ALA A 129 0.90 8.40 -2.02
C ALA A 129 0.32 8.86 -3.36
N ARG A 130 -0.29 10.05 -3.38
CA ARG A 130 -0.85 10.64 -4.59
C ARG A 130 0.22 10.86 -5.65
N HIS A 131 1.35 11.47 -5.29
CA HIS A 131 2.47 11.68 -6.23
C HIS A 131 3.00 10.38 -6.83
N LYS A 132 3.12 9.32 -6.03
CA LYS A 132 3.52 8.00 -6.52
C LYS A 132 2.51 7.41 -7.50
N LEU A 133 1.20 7.47 -7.18
CA LEU A 133 0.14 6.98 -8.06
C LEU A 133 0.08 7.76 -9.38
N GLU A 134 0.22 9.09 -9.33
CA GLU A 134 0.28 9.95 -10.52
C GLU A 134 1.53 9.64 -11.36
N ALA A 135 2.70 9.48 -10.72
CA ALA A 135 3.94 9.12 -11.37
C ALA A 135 3.88 7.73 -12.03
N GLY A 136 3.16 6.79 -11.43
CA GLY A 136 2.92 5.45 -11.98
C GLY A 136 1.81 5.39 -13.02
N GLY A 137 1.09 6.50 -13.29
CA GLY A 137 -0.04 6.52 -14.25
C GLY A 137 -1.28 5.75 -13.76
N LEU A 138 -1.45 5.57 -12.44
CA LEU A 138 -2.48 4.71 -11.85
C LEU A 138 -3.76 5.48 -11.47
N ILE A 139 -3.86 6.74 -11.82
CA ILE A 139 -5.05 7.57 -11.62
C ILE A 139 -5.56 8.03 -13.00
N PRO A 140 -6.82 7.81 -13.37
CA PRO A 140 -7.66 6.73 -12.89
C PRO A 140 -7.08 5.37 -13.28
N PRO A 141 -7.47 4.20 -12.77
CA PRO A 141 -8.75 3.87 -12.13
C PRO A 141 -8.75 3.84 -10.59
N ILE A 142 -7.60 4.11 -9.95
CA ILE A 142 -7.58 4.24 -8.49
C ILE A 142 -8.19 5.58 -8.08
N GLU A 143 -9.05 5.56 -7.06
CA GLU A 143 -9.75 6.72 -6.49
C GLU A 143 -9.08 7.16 -5.17
N PRO A 144 -8.02 7.98 -5.19
CA PRO A 144 -7.26 8.32 -3.98
C PRO A 144 -8.06 9.15 -2.96
N GLY A 145 -9.15 9.80 -3.38
CA GLY A 145 -10.03 10.55 -2.47
C GLY A 145 -10.69 9.68 -1.40
N PHE A 146 -10.82 8.38 -1.61
CA PHE A 146 -11.36 7.42 -0.64
C PHE A 146 -10.27 6.64 0.12
N GLY A 147 -9.01 6.86 -0.19
CA GLY A 147 -7.89 6.12 0.40
C GLY A 147 -7.70 6.37 1.90
N GLY A 148 -7.08 5.41 2.57
CA GLY A 148 -6.51 5.54 3.90
C GLY A 148 -4.99 5.68 3.81
N TYR A 149 -4.42 6.56 4.61
CA TYR A 149 -3.03 7.00 4.53
C TYR A 149 -2.35 7.01 5.90
N GLY A 150 -1.03 6.98 5.93
CA GLY A 150 -0.24 6.95 7.14
C GLY A 150 -0.44 8.16 8.06
N ASP A 151 -0.89 9.30 7.54
CA ASP A 151 -1.26 10.48 8.31
C ASP A 151 -2.75 10.54 8.66
N SER A 152 -3.53 9.52 8.31
CA SER A 152 -4.98 9.48 8.56
C SER A 152 -5.36 8.86 9.90
N ALA A 153 -4.48 8.05 10.49
CA ALA A 153 -4.81 7.25 11.66
C ALA A 153 -3.53 6.68 12.32
N PRO A 154 -3.60 6.24 13.60
CA PRO A 154 -2.44 5.84 14.38
C PRO A 154 -1.86 4.46 14.03
N ASP A 155 -2.62 3.60 13.37
CA ASP A 155 -2.19 2.26 12.98
C ASP A 155 -2.79 1.84 11.64
N ARG A 156 -2.23 0.79 11.02
CA ARG A 156 -2.63 0.36 9.67
C ARG A 156 -4.09 -0.15 9.61
N ALA A 157 -4.60 -0.76 10.67
CA ALA A 157 -6.00 -1.18 10.71
C ALA A 157 -6.95 0.02 10.80
N ALA A 158 -6.58 1.04 11.55
CA ALA A 158 -7.32 2.30 11.62
C ALA A 158 -7.26 3.04 10.26
N VAL A 159 -6.14 3.01 9.54
CA VAL A 159 -6.02 3.51 8.16
C VAL A 159 -7.03 2.83 7.23
N ALA A 160 -7.17 1.51 7.30
CA ALA A 160 -8.17 0.78 6.51
C ALA A 160 -9.61 1.17 6.88
N ARG A 161 -9.89 1.32 8.20
CA ARG A 161 -11.22 1.80 8.65
C ARG A 161 -11.54 3.20 8.12
N VAL A 162 -10.55 4.09 8.02
CA VAL A 162 -10.72 5.42 7.41
C VAL A 162 -11.11 5.30 5.95
N ALA A 163 -10.43 4.46 5.15
CA ALA A 163 -10.79 4.23 3.75
C ALA A 163 -12.23 3.71 3.61
N LEU A 164 -12.60 2.67 4.36
CA LEU A 164 -13.95 2.11 4.37
C LEU A 164 -15.00 3.14 4.83
N GLY A 165 -14.68 3.96 5.81
CA GLY A 165 -15.53 5.06 6.29
C GLY A 165 -15.77 6.13 5.23
N ARG A 166 -14.73 6.51 4.47
CA ARG A 166 -14.84 7.46 3.34
C ARG A 166 -15.73 6.91 2.21
N LEU A 167 -15.57 5.64 1.87
CA LEU A 167 -16.45 4.96 0.90
C LEU A 167 -17.90 4.95 1.38
N SER A 168 -18.12 4.58 2.66
CA SER A 168 -19.46 4.56 3.26
C SER A 168 -20.11 5.95 3.30
N ALA A 169 -19.36 6.99 3.62
CA ALA A 169 -19.84 8.38 3.61
C ALA A 169 -20.23 8.85 2.21
N ALA A 170 -19.59 8.32 1.17
CA ALA A 170 -19.94 8.55 -0.24
C ALA A 170 -21.09 7.67 -0.76
N GLY A 171 -21.75 6.89 0.12
CA GLY A 171 -22.86 6.01 -0.23
C GLY A 171 -22.47 4.63 -0.72
N TRP A 172 -21.17 4.31 -0.75
CA TRP A 172 -20.67 2.98 -1.13
C TRP A 172 -20.43 2.12 0.11
N ARG A 173 -21.29 1.15 0.36
CA ARG A 173 -21.25 0.28 1.55
C ARG A 173 -21.09 -1.18 1.14
N PRO A 174 -19.89 -1.61 0.78
CA PRO A 174 -19.63 -2.99 0.38
C PRO A 174 -19.83 -3.94 1.58
N ASP A 175 -20.27 -5.18 1.30
CA ASP A 175 -20.18 -6.26 2.26
C ASP A 175 -18.70 -6.53 2.59
N PRO A 176 -18.30 -6.68 3.85
CA PRO A 176 -16.93 -7.03 4.20
C PRO A 176 -16.40 -8.28 3.47
N GLY A 177 -17.27 -9.27 3.20
CA GLY A 177 -16.94 -10.46 2.40
C GLY A 177 -16.69 -10.18 0.91
N GLU A 178 -16.93 -8.96 0.43
CA GLU A 178 -16.66 -8.52 -0.95
C GLU A 178 -15.53 -7.47 -1.01
N VAL A 179 -14.88 -7.19 0.12
CA VAL A 179 -13.76 -6.24 0.21
C VAL A 179 -12.44 -7.00 0.29
N TRP A 180 -11.48 -6.54 -0.48
CA TRP A 180 -10.14 -7.10 -0.51
C TRP A 180 -9.09 -6.07 -0.19
N ILE A 181 -8.10 -6.44 0.63
CA ILE A 181 -6.82 -5.73 0.73
C ILE A 181 -5.81 -6.51 -0.09
N VAL A 182 -5.09 -5.83 -0.98
CA VAL A 182 -3.99 -6.40 -1.75
C VAL A 182 -2.70 -5.70 -1.33
N GLY A 183 -1.70 -6.49 -0.92
CA GLY A 183 -0.42 -5.98 -0.44
C GLY A 183 0.70 -7.00 -0.58
N ASP A 184 1.92 -6.67 -0.18
CA ASP A 184 3.12 -7.51 -0.30
C ASP A 184 3.71 -7.92 1.06
N THR A 185 3.07 -7.52 2.17
CA THR A 185 3.63 -7.71 3.52
C THR A 185 2.68 -8.44 4.48
N PRO A 186 3.23 -9.06 5.55
CA PRO A 186 2.41 -9.58 6.65
C PRO A 186 1.54 -8.52 7.32
N ARG A 187 1.91 -7.23 7.22
CA ARG A 187 1.13 -6.13 7.80
C ARG A 187 -0.16 -5.88 7.02
N ASP A 188 -0.18 -6.15 5.72
CA ASP A 188 -1.38 -6.08 4.89
C ASP A 188 -2.37 -7.17 5.29
N LEU A 189 -1.89 -8.39 5.49
CA LEU A 189 -2.71 -9.48 6.00
C LEU A 189 -3.23 -9.20 7.41
N ALA A 190 -2.39 -8.70 8.31
CA ALA A 190 -2.81 -8.35 9.65
C ALA A 190 -3.86 -7.22 9.64
N CYS A 191 -3.70 -6.25 8.74
CA CYS A 191 -4.65 -5.18 8.50
C CYS A 191 -6.00 -5.73 8.03
N ALA A 192 -6.02 -6.57 7.00
CA ALA A 192 -7.23 -7.19 6.48
C ALA A 192 -7.99 -7.98 7.56
N ARG A 193 -7.28 -8.81 8.31
CA ARG A 193 -7.85 -9.57 9.44
C ARG A 193 -8.45 -8.67 10.52
N ALA A 194 -7.77 -7.57 10.85
CA ALA A 194 -8.21 -6.64 11.90
C ALA A 194 -9.48 -5.84 11.51
N VAL A 195 -9.78 -5.73 10.21
CA VAL A 195 -10.99 -5.06 9.72
C VAL A 195 -12.02 -6.06 9.15
N GLY A 196 -11.72 -7.37 9.17
CA GLY A 196 -12.65 -8.43 8.80
C GLY A 196 -12.90 -8.55 7.29
N VAL A 197 -11.88 -8.29 6.46
CA VAL A 197 -11.95 -8.38 4.99
C VAL A 197 -10.94 -9.38 4.45
N HIS A 198 -11.05 -9.73 3.17
CA HIS A 198 -10.14 -10.66 2.50
C HIS A 198 -8.78 -10.05 2.20
N CYS A 199 -7.77 -10.91 2.04
CA CYS A 199 -6.42 -10.50 1.71
C CYS A 199 -5.81 -11.32 0.57
N ALA A 200 -5.33 -10.62 -0.45
CA ALA A 200 -4.44 -11.17 -1.45
C ALA A 200 -3.01 -10.65 -1.21
N LEU A 201 -2.02 -11.53 -1.21
CA LEU A 201 -0.62 -11.12 -1.10
C LEU A 201 0.10 -11.34 -2.43
N VAL A 202 0.97 -10.40 -2.79
CA VAL A 202 1.83 -10.46 -3.96
C VAL A 202 3.30 -10.43 -3.57
N ALA A 203 4.11 -11.28 -4.19
CA ALA A 203 5.54 -11.42 -3.87
C ALA A 203 6.42 -10.46 -4.71
N THR A 204 5.91 -9.25 -4.99
CA THR A 204 6.62 -8.21 -5.74
C THR A 204 7.50 -7.32 -4.85
N GLY A 205 7.29 -7.37 -3.53
CA GLY A 205 8.12 -6.69 -2.54
C GLY A 205 9.38 -7.47 -2.15
N ARG A 206 9.67 -7.50 -0.86
CA ARG A 206 10.89 -8.16 -0.33
C ARG A 206 10.73 -9.64 -0.01
N ARG A 207 9.51 -10.15 0.05
CA ARG A 207 9.20 -11.51 0.49
C ARG A 207 8.97 -12.42 -0.70
N THR A 208 9.40 -13.65 -0.54
CA THR A 208 9.16 -14.71 -1.53
C THR A 208 7.74 -15.26 -1.41
N VAL A 209 7.25 -15.90 -2.48
CA VAL A 209 5.96 -16.61 -2.46
C VAL A 209 5.88 -17.60 -1.30
N GLY A 210 6.97 -18.37 -1.05
CA GLY A 210 6.99 -19.35 0.03
C GLY A 210 6.81 -18.74 1.43
N GLU A 211 7.46 -17.59 1.69
CA GLU A 211 7.29 -16.85 2.96
C GLU A 211 5.88 -16.32 3.14
N LEU A 212 5.26 -15.82 2.06
CA LEU A 212 3.90 -15.27 2.11
C LEU A 212 2.83 -16.37 2.22
N THR A 213 3.01 -17.49 1.53
CA THR A 213 2.05 -18.63 1.57
C THR A 213 1.86 -19.17 2.98
N GLY A 214 2.93 -19.23 3.77
CA GLY A 214 2.89 -19.68 5.17
C GLY A 214 2.08 -18.77 6.11
N LEU A 215 1.67 -17.57 5.68
CA LEU A 215 0.94 -16.62 6.52
C LEU A 215 -0.58 -16.87 6.54
N GLY A 216 -1.12 -17.62 5.56
CA GLY A 216 -2.55 -17.94 5.46
C GLY A 216 -3.40 -16.77 4.95
N ALA A 217 -2.95 -16.05 3.94
CA ALA A 217 -3.79 -15.16 3.14
C ALA A 217 -4.76 -15.98 2.26
N ASP A 218 -5.85 -15.36 1.81
CA ASP A 218 -6.85 -16.04 0.97
C ASP A 218 -6.24 -16.50 -0.37
N ILE A 219 -5.30 -15.72 -0.91
CA ILE A 219 -4.49 -16.07 -2.07
C ILE A 219 -3.12 -15.41 -1.99
N VAL A 220 -2.10 -16.10 -2.55
CA VAL A 220 -0.75 -15.55 -2.72
C VAL A 220 -0.35 -15.71 -4.19
N LEU A 221 0.11 -14.62 -4.80
CA LEU A 221 0.55 -14.58 -6.19
C LEU A 221 2.04 -14.19 -6.26
N PRO A 222 2.78 -14.65 -7.27
CA PRO A 222 4.14 -14.17 -7.47
C PRO A 222 4.18 -12.69 -7.84
N ASP A 223 3.25 -12.26 -8.69
CA ASP A 223 3.03 -10.88 -9.14
C ASP A 223 1.61 -10.75 -9.76
N LEU A 224 1.33 -9.61 -10.40
CA LEU A 224 0.05 -9.33 -11.05
C LEU A 224 0.09 -9.47 -12.59
N SER A 225 1.18 -10.00 -13.16
CA SER A 225 1.32 -10.20 -14.62
C SER A 225 0.37 -11.27 -15.17
N ASP A 226 0.03 -12.28 -14.34
CA ASP A 226 -1.05 -13.22 -14.61
C ASP A 226 -2.16 -13.06 -13.55
N PRO A 227 -3.13 -12.18 -13.77
CA PRO A 227 -4.19 -11.95 -12.81
C PRO A 227 -5.30 -13.01 -12.83
N ARG A 228 -5.26 -14.01 -13.72
CA ARG A 228 -6.33 -15.01 -13.90
C ARG A 228 -6.72 -15.73 -12.60
N PRO A 229 -5.79 -16.17 -11.74
CA PRO A 229 -6.16 -16.80 -10.47
C PRO A 229 -6.99 -15.88 -9.57
N LEU A 230 -6.62 -14.60 -9.51
CA LEU A 230 -7.31 -13.59 -8.73
C LEU A 230 -8.69 -13.25 -9.32
N LEU A 231 -8.75 -13.02 -10.63
CA LEU A 231 -10.00 -12.72 -11.34
C LEU A 231 -10.99 -13.88 -11.27
N SER A 232 -10.52 -15.12 -11.41
CA SER A 232 -11.34 -16.31 -11.25
C SER A 232 -11.92 -16.42 -9.83
N LEU A 233 -11.09 -16.16 -8.80
CA LEU A 233 -11.53 -16.13 -7.41
C LEU A 233 -12.59 -15.05 -7.18
N TRP A 234 -12.45 -13.89 -7.80
CA TRP A 234 -13.35 -12.74 -7.69
C TRP A 234 -14.57 -12.77 -8.61
N GLN A 235 -14.68 -13.77 -9.48
CA GLN A 235 -15.75 -13.92 -10.49
C GLN A 235 -15.83 -12.75 -11.50
N ILE A 236 -14.66 -12.31 -11.99
CA ILE A 236 -14.51 -11.19 -12.94
C ILE A 236 -13.91 -11.68 -14.27
#